data_a04b06ed5e68877731c09e6170a6907c
#
_entry.id   a04b06ed5e68877731c09e6170a6907c
#
_cell.length_a   1.000
_cell.length_b   1.000
_cell.length_c   1.000
_cell.angle_alpha   90.00
_cell.angle_beta   90.00
_cell.angle_gamma   90.00
#
_symmetry.space_group_name_H-M   'P 1'
#
loop_
_entity.id
_entity.type
_entity.pdbx_description
1 polymer ?
#
loop_
_entity_poly.entity_id
_entity_poly.type
_entity_poly.pdbx_seq_one_letter_code
_entity_poly.pdbx_strand_id
1 'polypeptide(L)'
;MNILHIISSRGWGGAENSAAYLAKTQIEHGNNAYFFIHSFNGKLKNVLNSVNVPYFSAVDPERKNVFAIKKIIDVCRQYKIDLIHTHLATGCYLGVIAGKRLGIPVISRINTYCGYPYYALADRMLFISDDLKNYFLEDYFRTEPFLNYKPGFIENLVNGLFGFKFNRPDLDDIISKSGKAYDTIPDKFSDYNKKTEGYEGFFNIGITGRLTVEKGQQYLIEAIELLRKESEIRRDGIGSEQGQGIGMPLLAGKPIMLHIVGSGKNEKNLLKQAADKKLQNSVKFWGYQSDVRPFINMFDIAISYTAKETFGINNLEYMLMKKPCVVARNGGTPEIFDDTNIIIEPKNPVALKEAIKKYAKDPELMKLEAEKGRERAVHLFSSEKIYNDTIKEYYLAIAHITYKRNIQRNEKN
;
A
#
# COMPACT_ATOMS: atom_id res chain seq x y z
N MET A 1 22.43 -8.56 -11.12
CA MET A 1 21.31 -9.24 -11.80
C MET A 1 20.57 -8.26 -12.69
N ASN A 2 20.01 -8.77 -13.80
CA ASN A 2 19.10 -8.03 -14.67
C ASN A 2 17.67 -8.40 -14.30
N ILE A 3 16.91 -7.48 -13.73
CA ILE A 3 15.59 -7.72 -13.13
C ILE A 3 14.53 -7.00 -13.96
N LEU A 4 13.48 -7.71 -14.38
CA LEU A 4 12.33 -7.11 -15.06
C LEU A 4 11.13 -7.05 -14.13
N HIS A 5 10.72 -5.84 -13.73
CA HIS A 5 9.47 -5.59 -13.04
C HIS A 5 8.31 -5.50 -14.03
N ILE A 6 7.22 -6.23 -13.78
CA ILE A 6 6.01 -6.18 -14.63
C ILE A 6 4.85 -5.65 -13.79
N ILE A 7 4.32 -4.48 -14.15
CA ILE A 7 3.15 -3.86 -13.53
C ILE A 7 2.23 -3.26 -14.60
N SER A 8 1.04 -3.82 -14.77
CA SER A 8 0.15 -3.49 -15.88
C SER A 8 -1.09 -2.69 -15.48
N SER A 9 -1.03 -1.97 -14.37
CA SER A 9 -2.12 -1.09 -13.92
C SER A 9 -2.19 0.21 -14.73
N ARG A 10 -3.40 0.73 -14.94
CA ARG A 10 -3.62 2.08 -15.46
C ARG A 10 -3.56 3.15 -14.37
N GLY A 11 -3.72 2.72 -13.10
CA GLY A 11 -3.77 3.59 -11.93
C GLY A 11 -2.41 3.87 -11.33
N TRP A 12 -2.45 4.69 -10.28
CA TRP A 12 -1.32 5.00 -9.43
C TRP A 12 -1.69 4.74 -7.97
N GLY A 13 -0.85 4.03 -7.24
CA GLY A 13 -1.06 3.69 -5.84
C GLY A 13 0.21 3.23 -5.14
N GLY A 14 0.06 2.63 -3.98
CA GLY A 14 1.17 2.14 -3.16
C GLY A 14 2.03 1.10 -3.87
N ALA A 15 1.41 0.18 -4.61
CA ALA A 15 2.14 -0.89 -5.31
C ALA A 15 3.10 -0.34 -6.38
N GLU A 16 2.65 0.63 -7.20
CA GLU A 16 3.46 1.28 -8.22
C GLU A 16 4.60 2.08 -7.59
N ASN A 17 4.30 2.79 -6.51
CA ASN A 17 5.27 3.59 -5.79
C ASN A 17 6.36 2.71 -5.18
N SER A 18 5.98 1.69 -4.41
CA SER A 18 6.89 0.75 -3.77
C SER A 18 7.76 0.01 -4.80
N ALA A 19 7.19 -0.43 -5.94
CA ALA A 19 7.94 -1.10 -7.00
C ALA A 19 9.01 -0.18 -7.62
N ALA A 20 8.69 1.10 -7.88
CA ALA A 20 9.63 2.05 -8.46
C ALA A 20 10.80 2.36 -7.52
N TYR A 21 10.54 2.52 -6.21
CA TYR A 21 11.61 2.77 -5.23
C TYR A 21 12.44 1.52 -4.96
N LEU A 22 11.84 0.33 -4.93
CA LEU A 22 12.61 -0.92 -4.86
C LEU A 22 13.58 -1.03 -6.04
N ALA A 23 13.13 -0.74 -7.26
CA ALA A 23 13.98 -0.78 -8.44
C ALA A 23 15.12 0.25 -8.38
N LYS A 24 14.84 1.47 -7.87
CA LYS A 24 15.88 2.47 -7.61
C LYS A 24 16.95 1.91 -6.68
N THR A 25 16.56 1.36 -5.53
CA THR A 25 17.48 0.77 -4.56
C THR A 25 18.25 -0.42 -5.16
N GLN A 26 17.63 -1.23 -6.01
CA GLN A 26 18.30 -2.31 -6.74
C GLN A 26 19.44 -1.77 -7.63
N ILE A 27 19.20 -0.67 -8.34
CA ILE A 27 20.22 -0.02 -9.19
C ILE A 27 21.36 0.54 -8.34
N GLU A 28 21.05 1.18 -7.22
CA GLU A 28 22.04 1.70 -6.26
C GLU A 28 22.95 0.59 -5.71
N HIS A 29 22.45 -0.65 -5.66
CA HIS A 29 23.22 -1.86 -5.26
C HIS A 29 23.82 -2.63 -6.45
N GLY A 30 23.98 -1.99 -7.62
CA GLY A 30 24.67 -2.57 -8.77
C GLY A 30 23.87 -3.59 -9.57
N ASN A 31 22.55 -3.67 -9.39
CA ASN A 31 21.69 -4.45 -10.26
C ASN A 31 21.18 -3.59 -11.43
N ASN A 32 20.75 -4.22 -12.51
CA ASN A 32 20.01 -3.56 -13.57
C ASN A 32 18.50 -3.85 -13.37
N ALA A 33 17.71 -2.82 -13.19
CA ALA A 33 16.26 -2.92 -13.06
C ALA A 33 15.57 -2.29 -14.28
N TYR A 34 14.58 -2.99 -14.81
CA TYR A 34 13.77 -2.58 -15.95
C TYR A 34 12.30 -2.71 -15.60
N PHE A 35 11.43 -1.93 -16.26
CA PHE A 35 9.99 -2.06 -16.11
C PHE A 35 9.28 -2.41 -17.41
N PHE A 36 8.24 -3.23 -17.30
CA PHE A 36 7.21 -3.39 -18.32
C PHE A 36 5.88 -2.89 -17.77
N ILE A 37 5.32 -1.84 -18.38
CA ILE A 37 4.20 -1.08 -17.83
C ILE A 37 3.05 -0.92 -18.83
N HIS A 38 1.88 -0.52 -18.32
CA HIS A 38 0.78 -0.06 -19.16
C HIS A 38 1.10 1.29 -19.80
N SER A 39 0.90 1.42 -21.13
CA SER A 39 1.27 2.65 -21.88
C SER A 39 0.53 3.90 -21.42
N PHE A 40 -0.66 3.77 -20.83
CA PHE A 40 -1.44 4.90 -20.29
C PHE A 40 -1.16 5.24 -18.82
N ASN A 41 -0.23 4.56 -18.16
CA ASN A 41 0.15 4.91 -16.79
C ASN A 41 1.21 6.04 -16.78
N GLY A 42 0.75 7.27 -17.04
CA GLY A 42 1.62 8.45 -17.12
C GLY A 42 2.30 8.80 -15.77
N LYS A 43 1.62 8.55 -14.64
CA LYS A 43 2.20 8.81 -13.31
C LYS A 43 3.38 7.88 -13.03
N LEU A 44 3.24 6.59 -13.31
CA LEU A 44 4.35 5.64 -13.14
C LEU A 44 5.53 5.99 -14.05
N LYS A 45 5.29 6.37 -15.32
CA LYS A 45 6.33 6.84 -16.23
C LYS A 45 7.12 8.02 -15.65
N ASN A 46 6.40 9.01 -15.12
CA ASN A 46 7.05 10.19 -14.53
C ASN A 46 7.94 9.81 -13.33
N VAL A 47 7.48 8.89 -12.46
CA VAL A 47 8.28 8.41 -11.33
C VAL A 47 9.48 7.62 -11.81
N LEU A 48 9.32 6.68 -12.76
CA LEU A 48 10.43 5.90 -13.30
C LEU A 48 11.49 6.80 -13.94
N ASN A 49 11.07 7.84 -14.68
CA ASN A 49 11.98 8.84 -15.24
C ASN A 49 12.72 9.63 -14.13
N SER A 50 12.03 10.00 -13.04
CA SER A 50 12.64 10.76 -11.93
C SER A 50 13.67 9.95 -11.12
N VAL A 51 13.58 8.62 -11.18
CA VAL A 51 14.53 7.70 -10.52
C VAL A 51 15.46 7.00 -11.52
N ASN A 52 15.48 7.43 -12.78
CA ASN A 52 16.31 6.92 -13.86
C ASN A 52 16.19 5.41 -14.10
N VAL A 53 14.97 4.85 -13.96
CA VAL A 53 14.70 3.43 -14.24
C VAL A 53 14.12 3.26 -15.64
N PRO A 54 14.78 2.52 -16.54
CA PRO A 54 14.29 2.29 -17.90
C PRO A 54 13.02 1.45 -17.92
N TYR A 55 12.12 1.78 -18.87
CA TYR A 55 10.87 1.03 -19.00
C TYR A 55 10.44 0.79 -20.45
N PHE A 56 9.68 -0.28 -20.64
CA PHE A 56 8.98 -0.67 -21.85
C PHE A 56 7.48 -0.62 -21.59
N SER A 57 6.69 -0.39 -22.61
CA SER A 57 5.24 -0.33 -22.45
C SER A 57 4.50 -1.00 -23.60
N ALA A 58 3.31 -1.49 -23.30
CA ALA A 58 2.35 -1.92 -24.31
C ALA A 58 1.01 -1.23 -24.12
N VAL A 59 0.25 -1.08 -25.19
CA VAL A 59 -1.15 -0.67 -25.14
C VAL A 59 -1.93 -1.86 -24.58
N ASP A 60 -2.77 -1.60 -23.57
CA ASP A 60 -3.62 -2.59 -22.91
C ASP A 60 -2.93 -3.95 -22.65
N PRO A 61 -1.85 -3.99 -21.85
CA PRO A 61 -1.25 -5.24 -21.41
C PRO A 61 -2.18 -5.94 -20.40
N GLU A 62 -3.38 -6.26 -20.85
CA GLU A 62 -4.37 -7.02 -20.10
C GLU A 62 -4.01 -8.51 -20.09
N ARG A 63 -4.71 -9.26 -19.21
CA ARG A 63 -4.66 -10.72 -19.26
C ARG A 63 -5.03 -11.19 -20.67
N LYS A 64 -4.32 -12.21 -21.18
CA LYS A 64 -4.56 -12.80 -22.50
C LYS A 64 -4.06 -11.97 -23.69
N ASN A 65 -3.33 -10.87 -23.46
CA ASN A 65 -2.72 -10.10 -24.53
C ASN A 65 -1.44 -10.76 -25.04
N VAL A 66 -1.57 -11.46 -26.18
CA VAL A 66 -0.46 -12.17 -26.86
C VAL A 66 0.70 -11.25 -27.24
N PHE A 67 0.39 -10.03 -27.70
CA PHE A 67 1.41 -9.06 -28.10
C PHE A 67 2.21 -8.54 -26.89
N ALA A 68 1.56 -8.35 -25.75
CA ALA A 68 2.24 -7.97 -24.52
C ALA A 68 3.20 -9.08 -24.04
N ILE A 69 2.75 -10.34 -24.05
CA ILE A 69 3.58 -11.48 -23.67
C ILE A 69 4.78 -11.62 -24.62
N LYS A 70 4.56 -11.52 -25.95
CA LYS A 70 5.64 -11.56 -26.94
C LYS A 70 6.66 -10.46 -26.67
N LYS A 71 6.21 -9.22 -26.47
CA LYS A 71 7.09 -8.09 -26.18
C LYS A 71 7.89 -8.28 -24.88
N ILE A 72 7.28 -8.86 -23.82
CA ILE A 72 7.99 -9.21 -22.59
C ILE A 72 9.09 -10.24 -22.88
N ILE A 73 8.79 -11.28 -23.67
CA ILE A 73 9.77 -12.30 -24.07
C ILE A 73 10.94 -11.67 -24.85
N ASP A 74 10.65 -10.75 -25.78
CA ASP A 74 11.68 -10.06 -26.57
C ASP A 74 12.55 -9.17 -25.68
N VAL A 75 11.97 -8.42 -24.74
CA VAL A 75 12.70 -7.64 -23.72
C VAL A 75 13.59 -8.55 -22.87
N CYS A 76 13.05 -9.68 -22.39
CA CYS A 76 13.84 -10.63 -21.59
C CYS A 76 15.08 -11.15 -22.33
N ARG A 77 14.95 -11.45 -23.62
CA ARG A 77 16.08 -11.90 -24.46
C ARG A 77 17.09 -10.79 -24.72
N GLN A 78 16.60 -9.63 -25.13
CA GLN A 78 17.44 -8.47 -25.47
C GLN A 78 18.27 -7.98 -24.30
N TYR A 79 17.67 -7.89 -23.10
CA TYR A 79 18.32 -7.38 -21.89
C TYR A 79 18.86 -8.49 -20.97
N LYS A 80 18.86 -9.74 -21.45
CA LYS A 80 19.38 -10.91 -20.71
C LYS A 80 18.84 -10.96 -19.29
N ILE A 81 17.49 -10.88 -19.15
CA ILE A 81 16.83 -10.84 -17.85
C ILE A 81 17.08 -12.14 -17.07
N ASP A 82 17.58 -12.00 -15.85
CA ASP A 82 17.86 -13.11 -14.93
C ASP A 82 16.63 -13.49 -14.08
N LEU A 83 15.74 -12.51 -13.82
CA LEU A 83 14.59 -12.68 -12.95
C LEU A 83 13.45 -11.73 -13.35
N ILE A 84 12.22 -12.25 -13.29
CA ILE A 84 10.98 -11.46 -13.48
C ILE A 84 10.31 -11.25 -12.12
N HIS A 85 10.09 -9.99 -11.75
CA HIS A 85 9.33 -9.61 -10.56
C HIS A 85 8.00 -9.00 -10.96
N THR A 86 6.92 -9.69 -10.69
CA THR A 86 5.58 -9.28 -11.09
C THR A 86 4.83 -8.60 -9.95
N HIS A 87 4.02 -7.61 -10.30
CA HIS A 87 3.16 -6.88 -9.38
C HIS A 87 1.71 -6.98 -9.86
N LEU A 88 0.78 -7.19 -8.95
CA LEU A 88 -0.65 -7.33 -9.21
C LEU A 88 -0.99 -8.54 -10.13
N ALA A 89 -2.27 -8.89 -10.19
CA ALA A 89 -2.74 -10.11 -10.86
C ALA A 89 -2.40 -10.18 -12.36
N THR A 90 -2.58 -9.06 -13.09
CA THR A 90 -2.30 -9.05 -14.53
C THR A 90 -0.81 -9.15 -14.83
N GLY A 91 0.03 -8.43 -14.06
CA GLY A 91 1.48 -8.54 -14.17
C GLY A 91 1.96 -9.96 -13.88
N CYS A 92 1.36 -10.63 -12.88
CA CYS A 92 1.65 -12.03 -12.55
C CYS A 92 1.34 -12.95 -13.73
N TYR A 93 0.16 -12.87 -14.34
CA TYR A 93 -0.20 -13.69 -15.50
C TYR A 93 0.81 -13.56 -16.63
N LEU A 94 1.10 -12.32 -17.04
CA LEU A 94 2.02 -12.04 -18.14
C LEU A 94 3.44 -12.54 -17.82
N GLY A 95 3.92 -12.30 -16.62
CA GLY A 95 5.26 -12.69 -16.19
C GLY A 95 5.43 -14.18 -16.02
N VAL A 96 4.44 -14.89 -15.47
CA VAL A 96 4.47 -16.35 -15.32
C VAL A 96 4.57 -17.03 -16.68
N ILE A 97 3.74 -16.63 -17.67
CA ILE A 97 3.80 -17.24 -19.00
C ILE A 97 5.13 -16.96 -19.67
N ALA A 98 5.62 -15.72 -19.65
CA ALA A 98 6.90 -15.36 -20.25
C ALA A 98 8.08 -16.06 -19.55
N GLY A 99 8.10 -16.09 -18.22
CA GLY A 99 9.14 -16.73 -17.42
C GLY A 99 9.20 -18.24 -17.65
N LYS A 100 8.06 -18.93 -17.61
CA LYS A 100 8.01 -20.39 -17.90
C LYS A 100 8.45 -20.70 -19.32
N ARG A 101 8.07 -19.87 -20.31
CA ARG A 101 8.52 -20.03 -21.71
C ARG A 101 10.03 -19.92 -21.88
N LEU A 102 10.67 -19.04 -21.11
CA LEU A 102 12.11 -18.77 -21.19
C LEU A 102 12.93 -19.54 -20.14
N GLY A 103 12.26 -20.13 -19.15
CA GLY A 103 12.90 -20.71 -17.99
C GLY A 103 13.51 -19.68 -17.04
N ILE A 104 13.01 -18.45 -17.03
CA ILE A 104 13.44 -17.38 -16.13
C ILE A 104 12.62 -17.47 -14.84
N PRO A 105 13.24 -17.38 -13.64
CA PRO A 105 12.52 -17.38 -12.37
C PRO A 105 11.54 -16.22 -12.29
N VAL A 106 10.35 -16.50 -11.74
CA VAL A 106 9.28 -15.51 -11.55
C VAL A 106 8.93 -15.36 -10.09
N ILE A 107 8.95 -14.14 -9.62
CA ILE A 107 8.45 -13.76 -8.30
C ILE A 107 7.19 -12.94 -8.47
N SER A 108 6.15 -13.25 -7.68
CA SER A 108 4.90 -12.49 -7.66
C SER A 108 4.73 -11.78 -6.34
N ARG A 109 4.74 -10.44 -6.36
CA ARG A 109 4.42 -9.60 -5.21
C ARG A 109 2.90 -9.42 -5.10
N ILE A 110 2.35 -9.79 -3.96
CA ILE A 110 0.92 -9.81 -3.69
C ILE A 110 0.60 -8.67 -2.71
N ASN A 111 -0.13 -7.65 -3.21
CA ASN A 111 -0.42 -6.40 -2.49
C ASN A 111 -1.91 -6.23 -2.15
N THR A 112 -2.75 -7.23 -2.41
CA THR A 112 -4.21 -7.11 -2.27
C THR A 112 -4.83 -8.47 -1.95
N TYR A 113 -5.96 -8.48 -1.25
CA TYR A 113 -6.77 -9.67 -1.01
C TYR A 113 -7.49 -10.22 -2.25
N CYS A 114 -7.27 -9.63 -3.42
CA CYS A 114 -7.81 -10.16 -4.66
C CYS A 114 -7.11 -11.45 -5.05
N GLY A 115 -7.76 -12.58 -4.81
CA GLY A 115 -7.26 -13.90 -5.17
C GLY A 115 -7.10 -14.04 -6.69
N TYR A 116 -5.99 -14.62 -7.11
CA TYR A 116 -5.74 -14.96 -8.50
C TYR A 116 -4.90 -16.24 -8.61
N PRO A 117 -5.39 -17.28 -9.32
CA PRO A 117 -4.75 -18.61 -9.33
C PRO A 117 -3.31 -18.63 -9.85
N TYR A 118 -2.96 -17.73 -10.77
CA TYR A 118 -1.61 -17.66 -11.33
C TYR A 118 -0.54 -17.22 -10.33
N TYR A 119 -0.91 -16.61 -9.18
CA TYR A 119 0.05 -16.33 -8.12
C TYR A 119 0.77 -17.60 -7.67
N ALA A 120 0.02 -18.70 -7.52
CA ALA A 120 0.56 -19.98 -7.11
C ALA A 120 1.51 -20.63 -8.14
N LEU A 121 1.56 -20.12 -9.37
CA LEU A 121 2.45 -20.62 -10.44
C LEU A 121 3.79 -19.90 -10.50
N ALA A 122 3.95 -18.80 -9.78
CA ALA A 122 5.25 -18.16 -9.62
C ALA A 122 6.21 -19.07 -8.84
N ASP A 123 7.48 -18.87 -9.02
CA ASP A 123 8.52 -19.66 -8.32
C ASP A 123 8.69 -19.18 -6.86
N ARG A 124 8.28 -17.94 -6.56
CA ARG A 124 8.10 -17.38 -5.21
C ARG A 124 6.91 -16.43 -5.18
N MET A 125 6.20 -16.42 -4.06
CA MET A 125 5.14 -15.44 -3.74
C MET A 125 5.61 -14.57 -2.60
N LEU A 126 5.61 -13.24 -2.77
CA LEU A 126 5.96 -12.28 -1.74
C LEU A 126 4.72 -11.54 -1.27
N PHE A 127 4.34 -11.77 -0.05
CA PHE A 127 3.25 -11.05 0.62
C PHE A 127 3.77 -9.82 1.33
N ILE A 128 3.00 -8.73 1.31
CA ILE A 128 3.39 -7.45 1.93
C ILE A 128 3.01 -7.35 3.42
N SER A 129 2.36 -8.36 3.97
CA SER A 129 2.04 -8.51 5.40
C SER A 129 1.77 -9.97 5.74
N ASP A 130 1.90 -10.33 7.02
CA ASP A 130 1.54 -11.67 7.50
C ASP A 130 0.03 -11.90 7.44
N ASP A 131 -0.78 -10.88 7.71
CA ASP A 131 -2.23 -10.95 7.55
C ASP A 131 -2.63 -11.34 6.11
N LEU A 132 -2.02 -10.70 5.11
CA LEU A 132 -2.27 -11.03 3.71
C LEU A 132 -1.78 -12.44 3.35
N LYS A 133 -0.62 -12.85 3.89
CA LYS A 133 -0.07 -14.20 3.70
C LYS A 133 -1.02 -15.25 4.29
N ASN A 134 -1.48 -15.04 5.51
CA ASN A 134 -2.40 -15.96 6.21
C ASN A 134 -3.73 -16.06 5.46
N TYR A 135 -4.31 -14.93 5.02
CA TYR A 135 -5.50 -14.94 4.17
C TYR A 135 -5.34 -15.82 2.93
N PHE A 136 -4.20 -15.76 2.24
CA PHE A 136 -3.99 -16.58 1.05
C PHE A 136 -3.78 -18.06 1.42
N LEU A 137 -3.00 -18.38 2.44
CA LEU A 137 -2.66 -19.75 2.79
C LEU A 137 -3.78 -20.48 3.55
N GLU A 138 -4.51 -19.79 4.41
CA GLU A 138 -5.55 -20.39 5.24
C GLU A 138 -6.93 -20.33 4.60
N ASP A 139 -7.22 -19.25 3.84
CA ASP A 139 -8.52 -19.06 3.20
C ASP A 139 -8.45 -19.32 1.69
N TYR A 140 -7.83 -18.40 0.91
CA TYR A 140 -7.98 -18.37 -0.55
C TYR A 140 -7.56 -19.67 -1.24
N PHE A 141 -6.36 -20.19 -0.95
CA PHE A 141 -5.87 -21.40 -1.61
C PHE A 141 -6.56 -22.68 -1.17
N ARG A 142 -7.42 -22.62 -0.14
CA ARG A 142 -8.26 -23.72 0.34
C ARG A 142 -9.69 -23.64 -0.16
N THR A 143 -10.10 -22.56 -0.84
CA THR A 143 -11.47 -22.38 -1.31
C THR A 143 -11.74 -23.13 -2.62
N GLU A 144 -13.00 -23.51 -2.83
CA GLU A 144 -13.45 -24.10 -4.10
C GLU A 144 -13.10 -23.29 -5.34
N PRO A 145 -13.23 -21.93 -5.36
CA PRO A 145 -12.84 -21.14 -6.52
C PRO A 145 -11.39 -21.33 -6.96
N PHE A 146 -10.46 -21.54 -6.04
CA PHE A 146 -9.08 -21.88 -6.38
C PHE A 146 -8.94 -23.38 -6.72
N LEU A 147 -9.50 -24.25 -5.88
CA LEU A 147 -9.39 -25.70 -6.05
C LEU A 147 -10.00 -26.19 -7.36
N ASN A 148 -11.08 -25.57 -7.81
CA ASN A 148 -11.81 -25.91 -9.02
C ASN A 148 -11.47 -25.02 -10.23
N TYR A 149 -10.50 -24.09 -10.08
CA TYR A 149 -10.15 -23.18 -11.17
C TYR A 149 -9.67 -23.95 -12.42
N LYS A 150 -10.28 -23.59 -13.55
CA LYS A 150 -9.87 -24.03 -14.88
C LYS A 150 -9.76 -22.80 -15.78
N PRO A 151 -8.63 -22.64 -16.50
CA PRO A 151 -8.50 -21.54 -17.45
C PRO A 151 -9.62 -21.61 -18.49
N GLY A 152 -10.21 -20.46 -18.84
CA GLY A 152 -11.21 -20.38 -19.90
C GLY A 152 -10.62 -20.66 -21.29
N PHE A 153 -11.49 -20.80 -22.31
CA PHE A 153 -11.08 -21.15 -23.68
C PHE A 153 -10.01 -20.21 -24.23
N ILE A 154 -10.21 -18.90 -24.19
CA ILE A 154 -9.24 -17.92 -24.70
C ILE A 154 -7.92 -17.99 -23.92
N GLU A 155 -7.98 -18.18 -22.60
CA GLU A 155 -6.82 -18.29 -21.73
C GLU A 155 -5.99 -19.54 -22.04
N ASN A 156 -6.65 -20.69 -22.29
CA ASN A 156 -6.00 -21.91 -22.75
C ASN A 156 -5.37 -21.74 -24.13
N LEU A 157 -6.03 -21.02 -25.05
CA LEU A 157 -5.49 -20.73 -26.37
C LEU A 157 -4.21 -19.88 -26.26
N VAL A 158 -4.23 -18.81 -25.49
CA VAL A 158 -3.05 -17.95 -25.25
C VAL A 158 -1.94 -18.74 -24.57
N ASN A 159 -2.26 -19.51 -23.53
CA ASN A 159 -1.29 -20.36 -22.84
C ASN A 159 -0.62 -21.35 -23.82
N GLY A 160 -1.41 -21.99 -24.67
CA GLY A 160 -0.93 -22.95 -25.68
C GLY A 160 0.01 -22.31 -26.71
N LEU A 161 -0.24 -21.07 -27.17
CA LEU A 161 0.65 -20.34 -28.08
C LEU A 161 2.07 -20.16 -27.55
N PHE A 162 2.22 -20.08 -26.22
CA PHE A 162 3.52 -19.96 -25.54
C PHE A 162 4.04 -21.29 -24.97
N GLY A 163 3.36 -22.41 -25.26
CA GLY A 163 3.73 -23.73 -24.74
C GLY A 163 3.56 -23.86 -23.23
N PHE A 164 2.60 -23.13 -22.67
CA PHE A 164 2.30 -23.16 -21.24
C PHE A 164 1.03 -23.98 -20.97
N LYS A 165 1.06 -24.80 -19.93
CA LYS A 165 -0.09 -25.53 -19.41
C LYS A 165 -0.31 -25.13 -17.95
N PHE A 166 -1.54 -24.77 -17.60
CA PHE A 166 -1.90 -24.50 -16.22
C PHE A 166 -1.94 -25.83 -15.44
N ASN A 167 -1.00 -26.02 -14.56
CA ASN A 167 -1.01 -27.11 -13.58
C ASN A 167 -1.09 -26.48 -12.19
N ARG A 168 -2.18 -26.75 -11.48
CA ARG A 168 -2.35 -26.25 -10.11
C ARG A 168 -1.33 -26.92 -9.18
N PRO A 169 -0.52 -26.15 -8.44
CA PRO A 169 0.37 -26.73 -7.44
C PRO A 169 -0.44 -27.21 -6.22
N ASP A 170 0.10 -28.15 -5.47
CA ASP A 170 -0.45 -28.53 -4.17
C ASP A 170 -0.17 -27.46 -3.11
N LEU A 171 -0.78 -27.64 -1.93
CA LEU A 171 -0.69 -26.66 -0.86
C LEU A 171 0.72 -26.59 -0.25
N ASP A 172 1.43 -27.71 -0.15
CA ASP A 172 2.78 -27.76 0.39
C ASP A 172 3.78 -27.04 -0.52
N ASP A 173 3.66 -27.22 -1.84
CA ASP A 173 4.44 -26.44 -2.82
C ASP A 173 4.12 -24.93 -2.72
N ILE A 174 2.85 -24.56 -2.54
CA ILE A 174 2.42 -23.17 -2.32
C ILE A 174 3.04 -22.57 -1.05
N ILE A 175 2.95 -23.29 0.06
CA ILE A 175 3.51 -22.86 1.36
C ILE A 175 5.03 -22.68 1.25
N SER A 176 5.72 -23.65 0.65
CA SER A 176 7.19 -23.63 0.50
C SER A 176 7.70 -22.43 -0.32
N LYS A 177 6.87 -21.89 -1.20
CA LYS A 177 7.15 -20.72 -2.07
C LYS A 177 6.70 -19.39 -1.48
N SER A 178 6.07 -19.39 -0.31
CA SER A 178 5.48 -18.19 0.29
C SER A 178 6.47 -17.47 1.19
N GLY A 179 6.94 -16.31 0.74
CA GLY A 179 7.80 -15.39 1.49
C GLY A 179 7.08 -14.11 1.88
N LYS A 180 7.76 -13.25 2.62
CA LYS A 180 7.27 -11.93 3.01
C LYS A 180 8.32 -10.86 2.72
N ALA A 181 7.88 -9.76 2.13
CA ALA A 181 8.65 -8.53 2.04
C ALA A 181 7.70 -7.34 2.07
N TYR A 182 7.85 -6.48 3.05
CA TYR A 182 7.02 -5.29 3.21
C TYR A 182 7.13 -4.31 2.04
N ASP A 183 6.16 -3.42 1.93
CA ASP A 183 6.30 -2.24 1.06
C ASP A 183 7.23 -1.21 1.69
N THR A 184 7.84 -0.38 0.85
CA THR A 184 8.72 0.71 1.26
C THR A 184 8.26 2.04 0.68
N ILE A 185 8.71 3.12 1.30
CA ILE A 185 8.55 4.48 0.79
C ILE A 185 9.91 5.19 0.76
N PRO A 186 10.04 6.26 -0.05
CA PRO A 186 11.30 6.99 -0.13
C PRO A 186 11.65 7.69 1.17
N ASP A 187 12.94 7.74 1.47
CA ASP A 187 13.49 8.38 2.68
C ASP A 187 13.23 9.90 2.76
N LYS A 188 12.79 10.52 1.64
CA LYS A 188 12.42 11.95 1.59
C LYS A 188 11.37 12.38 2.62
N PHE A 189 10.64 11.43 3.22
CA PHE A 189 9.71 11.70 4.32
C PHE A 189 10.44 11.90 5.65
N SER A 190 11.61 11.31 5.82
CA SER A 190 12.38 11.35 7.07
C SER A 190 12.90 12.73 7.44
N ASP A 191 13.28 13.55 6.45
CA ASP A 191 14.00 14.82 6.66
C ASP A 191 13.17 16.06 6.30
N TYR A 192 11.86 15.86 6.12
CA TYR A 192 10.96 16.95 5.77
C TYR A 192 10.64 17.81 7.00
N ASN A 193 11.06 19.08 6.99
CA ASN A 193 10.91 20.02 8.10
C ASN A 193 10.20 21.34 7.75
N LYS A 194 9.75 21.52 6.49
CA LYS A 194 9.03 22.73 6.10
C LYS A 194 7.72 22.86 6.86
N LYS A 195 7.49 24.00 7.48
CA LYS A 195 6.23 24.32 8.17
C LYS A 195 5.17 24.72 7.15
N THR A 196 3.94 24.25 7.36
CA THR A 196 2.76 24.75 6.65
C THR A 196 2.16 25.88 7.47
N GLU A 197 1.93 27.03 6.86
CA GLU A 197 1.43 28.21 7.54
C GLU A 197 -0.10 28.22 7.63
N GLY A 198 -0.63 28.96 8.61
CA GLY A 198 -2.05 29.28 8.73
C GLY A 198 -2.89 28.39 9.64
N TYR A 199 -2.27 27.38 10.29
CA TYR A 199 -3.00 26.46 11.18
C TYR A 199 -2.34 26.25 12.56
N GLU A 200 -1.39 27.11 12.93
CA GLU A 200 -0.61 27.01 14.19
C GLU A 200 -1.48 27.17 15.45
N GLY A 201 -2.59 27.89 15.34
CA GLY A 201 -3.56 28.09 16.43
C GLY A 201 -4.54 26.93 16.64
N PHE A 202 -4.50 25.91 15.78
CA PHE A 202 -5.45 24.79 15.81
C PHE A 202 -4.83 23.52 16.40
N PHE A 203 -5.69 22.62 16.85
CA PHE A 203 -5.35 21.21 17.03
C PHE A 203 -5.64 20.50 15.72
N ASN A 204 -4.59 20.13 14.99
CA ASN A 204 -4.66 19.68 13.61
C ASN A 204 -4.73 18.14 13.55
N ILE A 205 -5.83 17.62 13.07
CA ILE A 205 -6.04 16.21 12.87
C ILE A 205 -6.06 15.95 11.37
N GLY A 206 -5.28 14.97 10.86
CA GLY A 206 -5.15 14.77 9.43
C GLY A 206 -5.32 13.34 8.97
N ILE A 207 -5.87 13.19 7.77
CA ILE A 207 -5.94 11.93 7.04
C ILE A 207 -5.56 12.15 5.57
N THR A 208 -4.66 11.32 5.04
CA THR A 208 -4.28 11.32 3.63
C THR A 208 -4.77 10.06 2.93
N GLY A 209 -5.17 10.16 1.67
CA GLY A 209 -5.49 8.99 0.86
C GLY A 209 -6.70 9.18 -0.06
N ARG A 210 -7.07 8.13 -0.78
CA ARG A 210 -8.23 8.15 -1.66
C ARG A 210 -9.53 8.35 -0.87
N LEU A 211 -10.43 9.18 -1.37
CA LEU A 211 -11.74 9.39 -0.74
C LEU A 211 -12.70 8.28 -1.21
N THR A 212 -12.70 7.17 -0.50
CA THR A 212 -13.60 6.03 -0.72
C THR A 212 -14.22 5.60 0.61
N VAL A 213 -15.33 4.87 0.56
CA VAL A 213 -16.05 4.45 1.78
C VAL A 213 -15.16 3.60 2.69
N GLU A 214 -14.30 2.77 2.09
CA GLU A 214 -13.41 1.85 2.82
C GLU A 214 -12.33 2.61 3.62
N LYS A 215 -11.97 3.84 3.20
CA LYS A 215 -10.93 4.65 3.87
C LYS A 215 -11.41 5.36 5.15
N GLY A 216 -12.72 5.30 5.44
CA GLY A 216 -13.27 5.63 6.76
C GLY A 216 -13.30 7.10 7.15
N GLN A 217 -13.09 8.06 6.21
CA GLN A 217 -13.15 9.50 6.49
C GLN A 217 -14.50 9.92 7.10
N GLN A 218 -15.59 9.23 6.76
CA GLN A 218 -16.93 9.48 7.33
C GLN A 218 -16.97 9.29 8.85
N TYR A 219 -16.27 8.29 9.39
CA TYR A 219 -16.22 8.05 10.84
C TYR A 219 -15.39 9.12 11.56
N LEU A 220 -14.40 9.69 10.86
CA LEU A 220 -13.62 10.79 11.41
C LEU A 220 -14.46 12.07 11.51
N ILE A 221 -15.27 12.39 10.48
CA ILE A 221 -16.24 13.50 10.54
C ILE A 221 -17.25 13.30 11.69
N GLU A 222 -17.71 12.06 11.93
CA GLU A 222 -18.57 11.74 13.07
C GLU A 222 -17.87 11.95 14.41
N ALA A 223 -16.60 11.54 14.53
CA ALA A 223 -15.83 11.75 15.75
C ALA A 223 -15.64 13.25 16.06
N ILE A 224 -15.41 14.09 15.04
CA ILE A 224 -15.33 15.54 15.19
C ILE A 224 -16.68 16.14 15.62
N GLU A 225 -17.80 15.64 15.08
CA GLU A 225 -19.13 16.05 15.55
C GLU A 225 -19.36 15.73 17.02
N LEU A 226 -18.96 14.53 17.46
CA LEU A 226 -19.06 14.15 18.88
C LEU A 226 -18.23 15.07 19.79
N LEU A 227 -17.01 15.43 19.36
CA LEU A 227 -16.17 16.41 20.08
C LEU A 227 -16.84 17.80 20.15
N ARG A 228 -17.49 18.23 19.07
CA ARG A 228 -18.23 19.51 19.04
C ARG A 228 -19.36 19.51 20.06
N LYS A 229 -20.22 18.48 20.03
CA LYS A 229 -21.34 18.34 20.98
C LYS A 229 -20.86 18.32 22.42
N GLU A 230 -19.79 17.60 22.72
CA GLU A 230 -19.20 17.58 24.07
C GLU A 230 -18.69 18.97 24.51
N SER A 231 -18.12 19.73 23.56
CA SER A 231 -17.64 21.11 23.84
C SER A 231 -18.78 22.08 24.06
N GLU A 232 -19.90 21.93 23.39
CA GLU A 232 -21.12 22.75 23.58
C GLU A 232 -21.75 22.52 24.96
N ILE A 233 -21.95 21.26 25.34
CA ILE A 233 -22.50 20.92 26.68
C ILE A 233 -21.66 21.52 27.81
N ARG A 234 -20.33 21.53 27.68
CA ARG A 234 -19.45 22.12 28.69
C ARG A 234 -19.57 23.65 28.78
N ARG A 235 -19.81 24.34 27.65
CA ARG A 235 -20.01 25.79 27.61
C ARG A 235 -21.33 26.19 28.29
N ASP A 236 -22.40 25.48 27.98
CA ASP A 236 -23.73 25.74 28.56
C ASP A 236 -23.75 25.50 30.08
N GLY A 237 -22.96 24.52 30.57
CA GLY A 237 -22.82 24.21 31.99
C GLY A 237 -21.99 25.22 32.80
N ILE A 238 -21.23 26.14 32.15
CA ILE A 238 -20.36 27.13 32.83
C ILE A 238 -20.96 28.55 32.80
N GLY A 239 -22.14 28.74 32.17
CA GLY A 239 -22.85 30.02 32.21
C GLY A 239 -22.14 31.21 31.55
N SER A 240 -21.32 30.99 30.53
CA SER A 240 -20.66 32.05 29.77
C SER A 240 -21.58 32.61 28.70
N GLU A 241 -22.33 33.66 29.03
CA GLU A 241 -22.97 34.57 28.08
C GLU A 241 -21.89 35.38 27.34
N GLN A 242 -21.27 34.83 26.29
CA GLN A 242 -20.66 35.67 25.24
C GLN A 242 -20.23 34.79 24.06
N GLY A 243 -20.89 34.99 22.91
CA GLY A 243 -20.43 34.60 21.61
C GLY A 243 -21.42 33.74 20.85
N GLN A 244 -22.36 34.37 20.12
CA GLN A 244 -23.08 33.80 18.98
C GLN A 244 -22.09 33.50 17.83
N GLY A 245 -21.30 32.46 18.00
CA GLY A 245 -20.60 31.82 16.89
C GLY A 245 -20.86 30.32 17.00
N ILE A 246 -21.26 29.64 15.93
CA ILE A 246 -21.27 28.17 15.87
C ILE A 246 -19.85 27.74 16.19
N GLY A 247 -19.60 27.44 17.49
CA GLY A 247 -18.27 27.31 18.03
C GLY A 247 -17.57 26.07 17.42
N MET A 248 -16.38 26.28 16.89
CA MET A 248 -15.50 25.17 16.54
C MET A 248 -15.29 24.27 17.77
N PRO A 249 -15.26 22.93 17.60
CA PRO A 249 -14.95 22.04 18.71
C PRO A 249 -13.57 22.40 19.28
N LEU A 250 -13.45 22.42 20.63
CA LEU A 250 -12.18 22.69 21.29
C LEU A 250 -11.57 21.39 21.83
N LEU A 251 -10.26 21.29 21.70
CA LEU A 251 -9.48 20.20 22.28
C LEU A 251 -8.14 20.75 22.79
N ALA A 252 -7.80 20.44 24.04
CA ALA A 252 -6.62 20.99 24.71
C ALA A 252 -6.51 22.53 24.63
N GLY A 253 -7.65 23.24 24.72
CA GLY A 253 -7.71 24.71 24.63
C GLY A 253 -7.58 25.29 23.22
N LYS A 254 -7.43 24.47 22.17
CA LYS A 254 -7.33 24.90 20.78
C LYS A 254 -8.57 24.51 19.97
N PRO A 255 -9.01 25.31 19.00
CA PRO A 255 -10.02 24.87 18.02
C PRO A 255 -9.49 23.71 17.19
N ILE A 256 -10.35 22.74 16.89
CA ILE A 256 -9.99 21.57 16.06
C ILE A 256 -10.12 21.92 14.59
N MET A 257 -9.09 21.53 13.81
CA MET A 257 -9.16 21.49 12.35
C MET A 257 -8.88 20.06 11.84
N LEU A 258 -9.85 19.49 11.14
CA LEU A 258 -9.72 18.24 10.44
C LEU A 258 -9.26 18.49 8.99
N HIS A 259 -8.13 17.95 8.60
CA HIS A 259 -7.58 18.02 7.27
C HIS A 259 -7.78 16.70 6.52
N ILE A 260 -8.56 16.74 5.43
CA ILE A 260 -8.78 15.60 4.55
C ILE A 260 -8.03 15.87 3.24
N VAL A 261 -6.96 15.10 3.01
CA VAL A 261 -6.06 15.27 1.86
C VAL A 261 -6.23 14.09 0.90
N GLY A 262 -6.69 14.39 -0.30
CA GLY A 262 -6.94 13.39 -1.34
C GLY A 262 -8.21 13.68 -2.13
N SER A 263 -8.52 12.83 -3.10
CA SER A 263 -9.72 12.88 -3.91
C SER A 263 -10.31 11.49 -4.13
N GLY A 264 -11.57 11.41 -4.52
CA GLY A 264 -12.18 10.13 -4.80
C GLY A 264 -13.71 10.16 -4.91
N LYS A 265 -14.28 9.00 -5.21
CA LYS A 265 -15.72 8.89 -5.52
C LYS A 265 -16.65 9.28 -4.34
N ASN A 266 -16.15 9.22 -3.11
CA ASN A 266 -16.92 9.53 -1.91
C ASN A 266 -16.85 11.02 -1.49
N GLU A 267 -16.12 11.86 -2.20
CA GLU A 267 -15.86 13.27 -1.84
C GLU A 267 -17.15 14.06 -1.64
N LYS A 268 -18.10 13.95 -2.58
CA LYS A 268 -19.40 14.64 -2.49
C LYS A 268 -20.19 14.25 -1.24
N ASN A 269 -20.17 12.97 -0.87
CA ASN A 269 -20.87 12.50 0.33
C ASN A 269 -20.21 13.02 1.61
N LEU A 270 -18.88 13.08 1.65
CA LEU A 270 -18.14 13.59 2.80
C LEU A 270 -18.34 15.11 2.99
N LEU A 271 -18.35 15.87 1.89
CA LEU A 271 -18.68 17.30 1.91
C LEU A 271 -20.10 17.54 2.44
N LYS A 272 -21.08 16.77 1.95
CA LYS A 272 -22.46 16.83 2.44
C LYS A 272 -22.53 16.46 3.92
N GLN A 273 -21.89 15.38 4.35
CA GLN A 273 -21.86 14.95 5.75
C GLN A 273 -21.30 16.05 6.67
N ALA A 274 -20.21 16.71 6.27
CA ALA A 274 -19.63 17.81 7.01
C ALA A 274 -20.59 19.02 7.12
N ALA A 275 -21.31 19.33 6.03
CA ALA A 275 -22.31 20.40 5.99
C ALA A 275 -23.53 20.08 6.89
N ASP A 276 -24.11 18.87 6.75
CA ASP A 276 -25.27 18.43 7.54
C ASP A 276 -24.97 18.45 9.05
N LYS A 277 -23.69 18.18 9.42
CA LYS A 277 -23.21 18.22 10.80
C LYS A 277 -22.69 19.59 11.25
N LYS A 278 -22.84 20.64 10.43
CA LYS A 278 -22.39 22.02 10.74
C LYS A 278 -20.89 22.10 11.07
N LEU A 279 -20.07 21.36 10.33
CA LEU A 279 -18.60 21.27 10.54
C LEU A 279 -17.79 21.96 9.45
N GLN A 280 -18.39 22.81 8.59
CA GLN A 280 -17.71 23.45 7.45
C GLN A 280 -16.48 24.26 7.86
N ASN A 281 -16.51 24.85 9.05
CA ASN A 281 -15.39 25.63 9.60
C ASN A 281 -14.33 24.76 10.32
N SER A 282 -14.61 23.48 10.54
CA SER A 282 -13.74 22.54 11.27
C SER A 282 -13.18 21.42 10.39
N VAL A 283 -13.60 21.35 9.11
CA VAL A 283 -13.16 20.33 8.16
C VAL A 283 -12.69 20.98 6.87
N LYS A 284 -11.43 20.77 6.53
CA LYS A 284 -10.81 21.27 5.29
C LYS A 284 -10.54 20.12 4.34
N PHE A 285 -11.13 20.18 3.16
CA PHE A 285 -10.82 19.30 2.04
C PHE A 285 -9.77 19.94 1.15
N TRP A 286 -8.65 19.25 0.92
CA TRP A 286 -7.51 19.76 0.16
C TRP A 286 -7.45 19.25 -1.29
N GLY A 287 -8.35 18.31 -1.65
CA GLY A 287 -8.28 17.65 -2.94
C GLY A 287 -7.03 16.77 -3.09
N TYR A 288 -6.79 16.32 -4.33
CA TYR A 288 -5.61 15.54 -4.65
C TYR A 288 -4.33 16.38 -4.54
N GLN A 289 -3.34 15.85 -3.83
CA GLN A 289 -2.01 16.45 -3.69
C GLN A 289 -0.94 15.48 -4.20
N SER A 290 -0.04 15.96 -5.03
CA SER A 290 1.08 15.17 -5.55
C SER A 290 2.19 14.99 -4.51
N ASP A 291 2.32 15.94 -3.59
CA ASP A 291 3.19 15.90 -2.41
C ASP A 291 2.35 16.09 -1.14
N VAL A 292 2.25 15.07 -0.33
CA VAL A 292 1.46 15.08 0.91
C VAL A 292 2.25 15.57 2.13
N ARG A 293 3.58 15.71 2.03
CA ARG A 293 4.46 16.07 3.14
C ARG A 293 4.12 17.41 3.80
N PRO A 294 3.84 18.51 3.04
CA PRO A 294 3.44 19.78 3.66
C PRO A 294 2.20 19.63 4.55
N PHE A 295 1.27 18.79 4.14
CA PHE A 295 0.02 18.54 4.88
C PHE A 295 0.25 17.65 6.09
N ILE A 296 0.99 16.54 5.94
CA ILE A 296 1.31 15.67 7.07
C ILE A 296 2.10 16.46 8.12
N ASN A 297 3.00 17.35 7.71
CA ASN A 297 3.82 18.10 8.63
C ASN A 297 3.02 19.01 9.58
N MET A 298 1.87 19.55 9.13
CA MET A 298 1.01 20.36 9.99
C MET A 298 0.13 19.54 10.96
N PHE A 299 0.00 18.21 10.80
CA PHE A 299 -0.82 17.39 11.67
C PHE A 299 -0.20 17.28 13.07
N ASP A 300 -1.00 17.46 14.11
CA ASP A 300 -0.67 17.07 15.48
C ASP A 300 -0.90 15.55 15.65
N ILE A 301 -1.99 15.03 15.04
CA ILE A 301 -2.31 13.59 15.02
C ILE A 301 -2.64 13.18 13.59
N ALA A 302 -2.11 12.05 13.15
CA ALA A 302 -2.48 11.43 11.90
C ALA A 302 -3.48 10.27 12.12
N ILE A 303 -4.43 10.11 11.21
CA ILE A 303 -5.46 9.08 11.30
C ILE A 303 -5.35 8.13 10.11
N SER A 304 -5.31 6.82 10.41
CA SER A 304 -5.40 5.76 9.42
C SER A 304 -6.56 4.83 9.77
N TYR A 305 -7.72 5.06 9.19
CA TYR A 305 -8.97 4.44 9.62
C TYR A 305 -9.66 3.61 8.54
N THR A 306 -8.86 2.88 7.78
CA THR A 306 -9.33 2.04 6.66
C THR A 306 -10.05 0.79 7.18
N ALA A 307 -11.19 0.45 6.59
CA ALA A 307 -11.95 -0.75 6.97
C ALA A 307 -11.32 -2.07 6.48
N LYS A 308 -10.47 -2.03 5.45
CA LYS A 308 -9.71 -3.18 4.95
C LYS A 308 -8.39 -2.67 4.35
N GLU A 309 -7.29 -2.85 5.05
CA GLU A 309 -5.97 -2.40 4.63
C GLU A 309 -5.01 -3.58 4.55
N THR A 310 -4.32 -3.73 3.44
CA THR A 310 -3.31 -4.78 3.30
C THR A 310 -2.00 -4.40 3.97
N PHE A 311 -1.63 -3.12 3.86
CA PHE A 311 -0.42 -2.56 4.46
C PHE A 311 -0.60 -1.08 4.83
N GLY A 312 -0.96 -0.21 3.84
CA GLY A 312 -1.17 1.20 4.10
C GLY A 312 0.11 2.03 4.05
N ILE A 313 0.54 2.38 2.85
CA ILE A 313 1.74 3.22 2.63
C ILE A 313 1.69 4.53 3.42
N ASN A 314 0.52 5.16 3.56
CA ASN A 314 0.34 6.37 4.35
C ASN A 314 0.71 6.19 5.84
N ASN A 315 0.61 4.97 6.37
CA ASN A 315 1.07 4.68 7.73
C ASN A 315 2.58 4.95 7.87
N LEU A 316 3.37 4.48 6.90
CA LEU A 316 4.81 4.74 6.88
C LEU A 316 5.13 6.23 6.69
N GLU A 317 4.35 6.94 5.86
CA GLU A 317 4.49 8.38 5.68
C GLU A 317 4.31 9.14 7.00
N TYR A 318 3.30 8.79 7.78
CA TYR A 318 3.06 9.37 9.10
C TYR A 318 4.18 9.04 10.10
N MET A 319 4.55 7.76 10.19
CA MET A 319 5.61 7.30 11.09
C MET A 319 6.95 7.98 10.79
N LEU A 320 7.37 8.03 9.54
CA LEU A 320 8.63 8.69 9.13
C LEU A 320 8.62 10.19 9.41
N MET A 321 7.47 10.85 9.34
CA MET A 321 7.29 12.26 9.67
C MET A 321 6.99 12.50 11.16
N LYS A 322 7.21 11.51 12.02
CA LYS A 322 7.03 11.60 13.48
C LYS A 322 5.63 12.06 13.86
N LYS A 323 4.59 11.51 13.24
CA LYS A 323 3.21 11.80 13.61
C LYS A 323 2.66 10.67 14.47
N PRO A 324 2.15 10.99 15.68
CA PRO A 324 1.41 10.00 16.46
C PRO A 324 0.14 9.64 15.69
N CYS A 325 -0.21 8.36 15.68
CA CYS A 325 -1.29 7.85 14.86
C CYS A 325 -2.41 7.24 15.69
N VAL A 326 -3.66 7.49 15.28
CA VAL A 326 -4.78 6.64 15.67
C VAL A 326 -5.16 5.79 14.46
N VAL A 327 -5.14 4.48 14.64
CA VAL A 327 -5.29 3.53 13.53
C VAL A 327 -6.39 2.50 13.80
N ALA A 328 -7.07 2.06 12.73
CA ALA A 328 -8.04 1.00 12.86
C ALA A 328 -7.35 -0.37 12.91
N ARG A 329 -7.80 -1.24 13.82
CA ARG A 329 -7.37 -2.64 13.89
C ARG A 329 -7.93 -3.42 12.72
N ASN A 330 -7.17 -3.52 11.64
CA ASN A 330 -7.57 -4.37 10.54
C ASN A 330 -6.37 -4.68 9.61
N GLY A 331 -6.42 -5.85 8.97
CA GLY A 331 -5.42 -6.28 8.00
C GLY A 331 -3.99 -6.18 8.52
N GLY A 332 -3.08 -5.66 7.71
CA GLY A 332 -1.68 -5.48 8.08
C GLY A 332 -1.38 -4.32 9.04
N THR A 333 -2.37 -3.51 9.43
CA THR A 333 -2.16 -2.32 10.28
C THR A 333 -1.55 -2.66 11.66
N PRO A 334 -2.04 -3.69 12.40
CA PRO A 334 -1.42 -4.07 13.68
C PRO A 334 0.05 -4.48 13.53
N GLU A 335 0.40 -5.15 12.44
CA GLU A 335 1.77 -5.58 12.16
C GLU A 335 2.72 -4.40 11.90
N ILE A 336 2.20 -3.30 11.31
CA ILE A 336 2.99 -2.09 11.06
C ILE A 336 3.27 -1.34 12.35
N PHE A 337 2.24 -1.10 13.17
CA PHE A 337 2.32 -0.25 14.34
C PHE A 337 2.74 -1.00 15.60
N ASP A 338 2.36 -2.30 15.73
CA ASP A 338 2.57 -3.09 16.94
C ASP A 338 1.97 -2.38 18.17
N ASP A 339 2.79 -2.02 19.15
CA ASP A 339 2.41 -1.28 20.37
C ASP A 339 2.78 0.21 20.33
N THR A 340 3.20 0.72 19.16
CA THR A 340 3.77 2.09 19.06
C THR A 340 2.74 3.20 18.89
N ASN A 341 1.44 2.90 18.78
CA ASN A 341 0.40 3.90 18.53
C ASN A 341 -0.97 3.40 19.00
N ILE A 342 -1.99 4.29 19.03
CA ILE A 342 -3.33 3.90 19.49
C ILE A 342 -4.04 3.11 18.38
N ILE A 343 -4.27 1.83 18.63
CA ILE A 343 -5.03 0.94 17.73
C ILE A 343 -6.44 0.74 18.31
N ILE A 344 -7.46 1.02 17.51
CA ILE A 344 -8.87 0.92 17.88
C ILE A 344 -9.66 0.07 16.88
N GLU A 345 -10.82 -0.42 17.29
CA GLU A 345 -11.70 -1.16 16.40
C GLU A 345 -12.26 -0.26 15.29
N PRO A 346 -12.36 -0.76 14.04
CA PRO A 346 -12.89 0.00 12.92
C PRO A 346 -14.38 0.31 13.08
N LYS A 347 -14.89 1.30 12.34
CA LYS A 347 -16.28 1.75 12.33
C LYS A 347 -16.83 2.18 13.70
N ASN A 348 -15.96 2.68 14.58
CA ASN A 348 -16.31 3.13 15.92
C ASN A 348 -15.89 4.61 16.14
N PRO A 349 -16.73 5.60 15.77
CA PRO A 349 -16.40 7.02 15.93
C PRO A 349 -16.27 7.45 17.39
N VAL A 350 -16.90 6.73 18.33
CA VAL A 350 -16.75 7.00 19.77
C VAL A 350 -15.35 6.63 20.24
N ALA A 351 -14.86 5.45 19.89
CA ALA A 351 -13.50 5.03 20.21
C ALA A 351 -12.46 5.97 19.54
N LEU A 352 -12.71 6.41 18.31
CA LEU A 352 -11.87 7.36 17.60
C LEU A 352 -11.81 8.71 18.32
N LYS A 353 -12.96 9.23 18.77
CA LYS A 353 -13.04 10.43 19.59
C LYS A 353 -12.22 10.30 20.87
N GLU A 354 -12.37 9.21 21.62
CA GLU A 354 -11.64 9.01 22.89
C GLU A 354 -10.14 8.85 22.67
N ALA A 355 -9.71 8.18 21.60
CA ALA A 355 -8.30 8.08 21.22
C ALA A 355 -7.69 9.46 20.90
N ILE A 356 -8.39 10.29 20.13
CA ILE A 356 -7.98 11.68 19.85
C ILE A 356 -7.85 12.49 21.16
N LYS A 357 -8.82 12.35 22.07
CA LYS A 357 -8.79 13.02 23.38
C LYS A 357 -7.64 12.56 24.26
N LYS A 358 -7.30 11.26 24.21
CA LYS A 358 -6.16 10.70 24.96
C LYS A 358 -4.87 11.38 24.55
N TYR A 359 -4.58 11.47 23.26
CA TYR A 359 -3.39 12.18 22.77
C TYR A 359 -3.40 13.67 23.14
N ALA A 360 -4.50 14.35 22.91
CA ALA A 360 -4.58 15.79 23.19
C ALA A 360 -4.38 16.15 24.67
N LYS A 361 -4.66 15.22 25.59
CA LYS A 361 -4.46 15.41 27.03
C LYS A 361 -3.04 15.06 27.47
N ASP A 362 -2.29 14.32 26.67
CA ASP A 362 -0.98 13.80 27.00
C ASP A 362 0.04 14.06 25.87
N PRO A 363 0.61 15.29 25.81
CA PRO A 363 1.62 15.63 24.81
C PRO A 363 2.90 14.77 24.88
N GLU A 364 3.25 14.27 26.07
CA GLU A 364 4.44 13.41 26.23
C GLU A 364 4.18 12.04 25.60
N LEU A 365 2.98 11.48 25.76
CA LEU A 365 2.56 10.27 25.06
C LEU A 365 2.61 10.46 23.54
N MET A 366 2.07 11.60 23.04
CA MET A 366 2.13 11.91 21.59
C MET A 366 3.56 11.89 21.08
N LYS A 367 4.49 12.55 21.77
CA LYS A 367 5.90 12.61 21.40
C LYS A 367 6.56 11.23 21.47
N LEU A 368 6.33 10.49 22.52
CA LEU A 368 6.89 9.15 22.72
C LEU A 368 6.45 8.19 21.60
N GLU A 369 5.16 8.15 21.30
CA GLU A 369 4.63 7.24 20.26
C GLU A 369 5.04 7.67 18.85
N ALA A 370 5.18 8.97 18.60
CA ALA A 370 5.72 9.49 17.35
C ALA A 370 7.19 9.06 17.11
N GLU A 371 8.04 9.13 18.14
CA GLU A 371 9.45 8.70 18.04
C GLU A 371 9.55 7.18 17.87
N LYS A 372 8.85 6.39 18.69
CA LYS A 372 8.80 4.93 18.56
C LYS A 372 8.33 4.50 17.18
N GLY A 373 7.26 5.16 16.67
CA GLY A 373 6.75 4.90 15.33
C GLY A 373 7.82 5.14 14.27
N ARG A 374 8.55 6.27 14.34
CA ARG A 374 9.64 6.55 13.40
C ARG A 374 10.77 5.53 13.50
N GLU A 375 11.24 5.21 14.70
CA GLU A 375 12.30 4.21 14.90
C GLU A 375 11.92 2.87 14.26
N ARG A 376 10.67 2.43 14.51
CA ARG A 376 10.13 1.22 13.90
C ARG A 376 10.08 1.30 12.38
N ALA A 377 9.60 2.43 11.82
CA ALA A 377 9.53 2.62 10.36
C ALA A 377 10.92 2.56 9.71
N VAL A 378 11.92 3.20 10.28
CA VAL A 378 13.29 3.16 9.78
C VAL A 378 13.90 1.77 9.89
N HIS A 379 13.65 1.07 11.00
CA HIS A 379 14.22 -0.25 11.23
C HIS A 379 13.62 -1.35 10.32
N LEU A 380 12.28 -1.37 10.15
CA LEU A 380 11.59 -2.46 9.48
C LEU A 380 11.22 -2.17 8.01
N PHE A 381 11.05 -0.90 7.63
CA PHE A 381 10.45 -0.53 6.35
C PHE A 381 11.35 0.38 5.51
N SER A 382 12.61 0.58 5.89
CA SER A 382 13.57 1.33 5.07
C SER A 382 13.79 0.66 3.72
N SER A 383 14.14 1.45 2.71
CA SER A 383 14.43 0.95 1.36
C SER A 383 15.52 -0.12 1.37
N GLU A 384 16.56 0.07 2.20
CA GLU A 384 17.65 -0.87 2.39
C GLU A 384 17.18 -2.22 2.96
N LYS A 385 16.38 -2.19 4.03
CA LYS A 385 15.83 -3.41 4.66
C LYS A 385 14.96 -4.19 3.68
N ILE A 386 14.05 -3.50 2.98
CA ILE A 386 13.14 -4.13 2.02
C ILE A 386 13.89 -4.68 0.80
N TYR A 387 14.94 -3.98 0.34
CA TYR A 387 15.83 -4.50 -0.68
C TYR A 387 16.49 -5.80 -0.23
N ASN A 388 17.10 -5.82 0.96
CA ASN A 388 17.79 -7.00 1.48
C ASN A 388 16.85 -8.20 1.66
N ASP A 389 15.62 -7.98 2.17
CA ASP A 389 14.62 -9.03 2.30
C ASP A 389 14.16 -9.54 0.91
N THR A 390 13.95 -8.65 -0.04
CA THR A 390 13.54 -9.02 -1.40
C THR A 390 14.64 -9.78 -2.14
N ILE A 391 15.90 -9.40 -2.00
CA ILE A 391 17.02 -10.08 -2.65
C ILE A 391 17.20 -11.52 -2.14
N LYS A 392 16.99 -11.77 -0.86
CA LYS A 392 16.97 -13.15 -0.32
C LYS A 392 15.96 -14.03 -1.05
N GLU A 393 14.77 -13.50 -1.26
CA GLU A 393 13.69 -14.20 -1.96
C GLU A 393 14.01 -14.42 -3.46
N TYR A 394 14.77 -13.51 -4.08
CA TYR A 394 15.26 -13.68 -5.45
C TYR A 394 16.24 -14.86 -5.55
N TYR A 395 17.19 -14.96 -4.65
CA TYR A 395 18.12 -16.09 -4.61
C TYR A 395 17.40 -17.42 -4.36
N LEU A 396 16.38 -17.43 -3.49
CA LEU A 396 15.57 -18.64 -3.27
C LEU A 396 14.80 -19.05 -4.53
N ALA A 397 14.25 -18.09 -5.31
CA ALA A 397 13.59 -18.40 -6.58
C ALA A 397 14.57 -18.99 -7.62
N ILE A 398 15.76 -18.41 -7.74
CA ILE A 398 16.82 -18.87 -8.63
C ILE A 398 17.28 -20.28 -8.26
N ALA A 399 17.52 -20.52 -6.98
CA ALA A 399 17.93 -21.82 -6.45
C ALA A 399 16.87 -22.89 -6.72
N HIS A 400 15.59 -22.58 -6.49
CA HIS A 400 14.47 -23.48 -6.75
C HIS A 400 14.39 -23.95 -8.22
N ILE A 401 14.50 -23.02 -9.16
CA ILE A 401 14.51 -23.39 -10.60
C ILE A 401 15.74 -24.22 -10.96
N THR A 402 16.90 -23.85 -10.43
CA THR A 402 18.15 -24.59 -10.70
C THR A 402 18.04 -26.03 -10.19
N TYR A 403 17.51 -26.23 -9.01
CA TYR A 403 17.25 -27.53 -8.43
C TYR A 403 16.29 -28.38 -9.30
N LYS A 404 15.14 -27.81 -9.69
CA LYS A 404 14.17 -28.48 -10.58
C LYS A 404 14.78 -28.90 -11.92
N ARG A 405 15.61 -28.08 -12.50
CA ARG A 405 16.31 -28.39 -13.78
C ARG A 405 17.29 -29.53 -13.63
N ASN A 406 18.02 -29.59 -12.51
CA ASN A 406 18.97 -30.67 -12.26
C ASN A 406 18.26 -32.03 -12.07
N ILE A 407 17.13 -32.07 -11.36
CA ILE A 407 16.30 -33.27 -11.24
C ILE A 407 15.85 -33.74 -12.62
N GLN A 408 15.24 -32.87 -13.42
CA GLN A 408 14.76 -33.22 -14.77
C GLN A 408 15.87 -33.70 -15.75
N ARG A 409 17.09 -33.22 -15.54
CA ARG A 409 18.25 -33.72 -16.32
C ARG A 409 18.67 -35.12 -15.87
N ASN A 410 18.67 -35.40 -14.57
CA ASN A 410 19.03 -36.70 -14.01
C ASN A 410 17.99 -37.78 -14.31
N GLU A 411 16.70 -37.42 -14.45
CA GLU A 411 15.64 -38.36 -14.86
C GLU A 411 15.63 -38.70 -16.36
N LYS A 412 16.33 -37.91 -17.17
CA LYS A 412 16.45 -38.12 -18.63
C LYS A 412 17.73 -38.87 -19.07
N ASN A 413 18.67 -38.98 -18.17
CA ASN A 413 19.91 -39.76 -18.31
C ASN A 413 19.76 -41.11 -17.60
#